data_b01cc4c66aa56dfa72d827dc40748f46
#
_entry.id   b01cc4c66aa56dfa72d827dc40748f46
#
_cell.length_a   1.000
_cell.length_b   1.000
_cell.length_c   1.000
_cell.angle_alpha   90.00
_cell.angle_beta   90.00
_cell.angle_gamma   90.00
#
_symmetry.space_group_name_H-M   'P 1'
#
loop_
_entity.id
_entity.type
_entity.pdbx_description
1 polymer ?
#
loop_
_entity_poly.entity_id
_entity_poly.type
_entity_poly.pdbx_seq_one_letter_code
_entity_poly.pdbx_strand_id
1 'polypeptide(L)'
;MTTLRAKNKNHIFTITAELDPPKSASSEITEKQVAEIADYVDAVNIADCPMAKLRMSPIALSSIIQQKYCVESIFHLTCRDRNTIGLQAELLGAYALGVHNILTLTGDPPSIGEHPDATGVFDVDSTGLIEIARRLNEGHDLKGNPLGAATNFYIGTTANPGADDLDKEILRLEGKKKAGAQFIQTQPVYEISQAEKFLSYAKDLDLPILFGIVPLKSFKMANYLNDKVPGISIPQRILKEMETGNRETGLKLASELVQGLKDIGTDGVHLMPVNDVDAVPVIVKNLK
;
A
#
# COMPACT_ATOMS: atom_id res chain seq x y z
N MET A 1 -20.28 -9.14 0.74
CA MET A 1 -19.15 -8.74 1.61
C MET A 1 -19.19 -7.24 1.84
N THR A 2 -18.78 -6.79 3.01
CA THR A 2 -18.63 -5.35 3.29
C THR A 2 -17.38 -4.85 2.58
N THR A 3 -17.48 -3.76 1.81
CA THR A 3 -16.34 -3.23 1.04
C THR A 3 -15.25 -2.66 1.96
N LEU A 4 -13.99 -2.62 1.46
CA LEU A 4 -12.85 -1.96 2.12
C LEU A 4 -13.23 -0.56 2.64
N ARG A 5 -13.80 0.26 1.74
CA ARG A 5 -14.25 1.62 2.06
C ARG A 5 -15.29 1.64 3.20
N ALA A 6 -16.22 0.70 3.19
CA ALA A 6 -17.24 0.63 4.25
C ALA A 6 -16.66 0.15 5.58
N LYS A 7 -15.70 -0.78 5.58
CA LYS A 7 -14.98 -1.21 6.78
C LYS A 7 -14.21 -0.04 7.39
N ASN A 8 -13.40 0.63 6.61
CA ASN A 8 -12.60 1.77 7.07
C ASN A 8 -13.49 2.89 7.63
N LYS A 9 -14.60 3.21 6.95
CA LYS A 9 -15.56 4.22 7.42
C LYS A 9 -16.20 3.87 8.76
N ASN A 10 -16.33 2.59 9.07
CA ASN A 10 -16.93 2.11 10.32
C ASN A 10 -15.88 1.70 11.36
N HIS A 11 -14.60 2.04 11.16
CA HIS A 11 -13.47 1.69 12.04
C HIS A 11 -13.42 0.19 12.36
N ILE A 12 -13.78 -0.65 11.37
CA ILE A 12 -13.61 -2.10 11.45
C ILE A 12 -12.18 -2.44 11.06
N PHE A 13 -11.46 -3.12 11.96
CA PHE A 13 -10.07 -3.50 11.73
C PHE A 13 -9.90 -4.19 10.37
N THR A 14 -9.07 -3.61 9.51
CA THR A 14 -8.91 -3.99 8.12
C THR A 14 -7.54 -4.62 7.89
N ILE A 15 -7.49 -5.70 7.13
CA ILE A 15 -6.26 -6.40 6.77
C ILE A 15 -6.08 -6.33 5.26
N THR A 16 -4.98 -5.76 4.80
CA THR A 16 -4.60 -5.79 3.38
C THR A 16 -3.25 -6.47 3.20
N ALA A 17 -2.99 -7.06 2.03
CA ALA A 17 -1.69 -7.66 1.73
C ALA A 17 -1.19 -7.23 0.36
N GLU A 18 0.11 -6.93 0.25
CA GLU A 18 0.76 -6.52 -0.98
C GLU A 18 1.28 -7.72 -1.77
N LEU A 19 1.05 -7.70 -3.06
CA LEU A 19 1.57 -8.66 -4.03
C LEU A 19 2.25 -7.93 -5.17
N ASP A 20 3.42 -8.44 -5.56
CA ASP A 20 4.11 -7.99 -6.76
C ASP A 20 3.49 -8.63 -8.00
N PRO A 21 3.13 -7.85 -9.04
CA PRO A 21 2.78 -8.43 -10.32
C PRO A 21 3.95 -9.23 -10.92
N PRO A 22 3.68 -10.26 -11.72
CA PRO A 22 4.74 -11.04 -12.35
C PRO A 22 5.45 -10.23 -13.45
N LYS A 23 6.72 -10.50 -13.68
CA LYS A 23 7.45 -10.08 -14.90
C LYS A 23 7.14 -11.07 -16.02
N SER A 24 5.88 -11.14 -16.42
CA SER A 24 5.37 -12.15 -17.36
C SER A 24 4.07 -11.67 -17.99
N ALA A 25 3.69 -12.23 -19.13
CA ALA A 25 2.35 -12.10 -19.70
C ALA A 25 1.32 -13.06 -19.03
N SER A 26 1.78 -14.07 -18.26
CA SER A 26 0.91 -14.93 -17.45
C SER A 26 0.77 -14.38 -16.05
N SER A 27 -0.47 -14.31 -15.55
CA SER A 27 -0.84 -13.90 -14.19
C SER A 27 -0.86 -15.07 -13.17
N GLU A 28 -0.67 -16.30 -13.63
CA GLU A 28 -0.90 -17.53 -12.84
C GLU A 28 -0.18 -17.57 -11.49
N ILE A 29 1.06 -17.07 -11.42
CA ILE A 29 1.84 -17.08 -10.17
C ILE A 29 1.14 -16.20 -9.12
N THR A 30 0.78 -14.97 -9.48
CA THR A 30 0.11 -14.07 -8.54
C THR A 30 -1.32 -14.52 -8.25
N GLU A 31 -2.00 -15.12 -9.23
CA GLU A 31 -3.32 -15.71 -9.00
C GLU A 31 -3.29 -16.83 -7.95
N LYS A 32 -2.27 -17.70 -7.98
CA LYS A 32 -2.07 -18.73 -6.95
C LYS A 32 -1.84 -18.10 -5.58
N GLN A 33 -1.01 -17.07 -5.51
CA GLN A 33 -0.76 -16.32 -4.27
C GLN A 33 -2.05 -15.69 -3.72
N VAL A 34 -2.89 -15.12 -4.58
CA VAL A 34 -4.20 -14.59 -4.17
C VAL A 34 -5.10 -15.68 -3.62
N ALA A 35 -5.17 -16.85 -4.29
CA ALA A 35 -5.97 -17.98 -3.83
C ALA A 35 -5.60 -18.44 -2.41
N GLU A 36 -4.33 -18.33 -2.02
CA GLU A 36 -3.84 -18.69 -0.68
C GLU A 36 -4.25 -17.71 0.41
N ILE A 37 -4.47 -16.43 0.06
CA ILE A 37 -4.69 -15.37 1.06
C ILE A 37 -6.06 -14.69 0.99
N ALA A 38 -6.86 -14.90 -0.06
CA ALA A 38 -8.11 -14.18 -0.28
C ALA A 38 -9.10 -14.28 0.90
N ASP A 39 -9.12 -15.41 1.60
CA ASP A 39 -9.99 -15.62 2.78
C ASP A 39 -9.47 -14.94 4.06
N TYR A 40 -8.25 -14.43 4.04
CA TYR A 40 -7.56 -13.87 5.21
C TYR A 40 -7.42 -12.34 5.16
N VAL A 41 -7.68 -11.72 4.00
CA VAL A 41 -7.52 -10.28 3.79
C VAL A 41 -8.81 -9.65 3.29
N ASP A 42 -8.94 -8.35 3.47
CA ASP A 42 -10.06 -7.56 2.99
C ASP A 42 -9.82 -7.02 1.58
N ALA A 43 -8.55 -6.79 1.25
CA ALA A 43 -8.12 -6.42 -0.09
C ALA A 43 -6.66 -6.82 -0.34
N VAL A 44 -6.30 -6.98 -1.61
CA VAL A 44 -4.92 -7.18 -2.05
C VAL A 44 -4.39 -5.93 -2.74
N ASN A 45 -3.22 -5.47 -2.35
CA ASN A 45 -2.50 -4.40 -3.02
C ASN A 45 -1.69 -4.98 -4.19
N ILE A 46 -1.75 -4.34 -5.34
CA ILE A 46 -1.02 -4.74 -6.54
C ILE A 46 -0.05 -3.63 -6.93
N ALA A 47 1.24 -3.91 -6.76
CA ALA A 47 2.31 -2.91 -6.92
C ALA A 47 2.51 -2.45 -8.39
N ASP A 48 2.83 -1.17 -8.60
CA ASP A 48 3.12 -0.58 -9.92
C ASP A 48 4.62 -0.50 -10.17
N CYS A 49 5.19 -1.53 -10.77
CA CYS A 49 6.62 -1.61 -11.11
C CYS A 49 7.53 -1.18 -9.94
N PRO A 50 7.45 -1.85 -8.77
CA PRO A 50 8.19 -1.47 -7.57
C PRO A 50 9.70 -1.44 -7.85
N MET A 51 10.40 -0.48 -7.24
CA MET A 51 11.84 -0.21 -7.48
C MET A 51 12.18 0.02 -8.96
N ALA A 52 11.26 0.58 -9.74
CA ALA A 52 11.38 0.80 -11.18
C ALA A 52 11.77 -0.47 -11.98
N LYS A 53 11.27 -1.64 -11.55
CA LYS A 53 11.45 -2.91 -12.25
C LYS A 53 10.20 -3.28 -13.03
N LEU A 54 10.39 -3.77 -14.25
CA LEU A 54 9.28 -4.16 -15.14
C LEU A 54 8.39 -5.20 -14.47
N ARG A 55 7.09 -4.92 -14.43
CA ARG A 55 6.02 -5.82 -13.97
C ARG A 55 4.80 -5.68 -14.87
N MET A 56 3.90 -6.67 -14.79
CA MET A 56 2.57 -6.58 -15.42
C MET A 56 1.80 -5.37 -14.87
N SER A 57 0.95 -4.77 -15.70
CA SER A 57 0.09 -3.65 -15.28
C SER A 57 -0.72 -3.99 -14.03
N PRO A 58 -0.66 -3.17 -12.96
CA PRO A 58 -1.43 -3.41 -11.74
C PRO A 58 -2.93 -3.33 -11.99
N ILE A 59 -3.39 -2.49 -12.90
CA ILE A 59 -4.81 -2.36 -13.24
C ILE A 59 -5.33 -3.64 -13.92
N ALA A 60 -4.57 -4.16 -14.89
CA ALA A 60 -4.94 -5.38 -15.59
C ALA A 60 -5.01 -6.57 -14.62
N LEU A 61 -3.98 -6.73 -13.78
CA LEU A 61 -3.94 -7.82 -12.79
C LEU A 61 -5.03 -7.66 -11.72
N SER A 62 -5.30 -6.45 -11.23
CA SER A 62 -6.38 -6.18 -10.28
C SER A 62 -7.74 -6.57 -10.84
N SER A 63 -8.02 -6.27 -12.11
CA SER A 63 -9.26 -6.68 -12.77
C SER A 63 -9.39 -8.20 -12.85
N ILE A 64 -8.32 -8.91 -13.23
CA ILE A 64 -8.28 -10.38 -13.27
C ILE A 64 -8.58 -10.97 -11.90
N ILE A 65 -7.91 -10.46 -10.85
CA ILE A 65 -8.06 -10.92 -9.47
C ILE A 65 -9.51 -10.75 -8.99
N GLN A 66 -10.07 -9.55 -9.12
CA GLN A 66 -11.43 -9.27 -8.65
C GLN A 66 -12.49 -10.13 -9.33
N GLN A 67 -12.31 -10.43 -10.63
CA GLN A 67 -13.23 -11.28 -11.38
C GLN A 67 -13.19 -12.74 -10.94
N LYS A 68 -12.03 -13.24 -10.50
CA LYS A 68 -11.83 -14.65 -10.19
C LYS A 68 -11.96 -15.01 -8.71
N TYR A 69 -11.54 -14.13 -7.81
CA TYR A 69 -11.31 -14.47 -6.40
C TYR A 69 -12.19 -13.73 -5.39
N CYS A 70 -13.15 -12.95 -5.83
CA CYS A 70 -14.10 -12.23 -4.96
C CYS A 70 -13.42 -11.44 -3.81
N VAL A 71 -12.17 -10.98 -4.01
CA VAL A 71 -11.41 -10.11 -3.10
C VAL A 71 -11.20 -8.76 -3.77
N GLU A 72 -11.36 -7.67 -3.01
CA GLU A 72 -11.07 -6.33 -3.55
C GLU A 72 -9.58 -6.16 -3.80
N SER A 73 -9.24 -5.37 -4.81
CA SER A 73 -7.86 -4.96 -5.05
C SER A 73 -7.69 -3.46 -4.86
N ILE A 74 -6.49 -3.09 -4.39
CA ILE A 74 -6.00 -1.72 -4.34
C ILE A 74 -4.85 -1.67 -5.35
N PHE A 75 -5.07 -1.09 -6.53
CA PHE A 75 -3.96 -0.95 -7.46
C PHE A 75 -3.09 0.24 -7.08
N HIS A 76 -1.78 0.07 -7.14
CA HIS A 76 -0.85 1.18 -7.04
C HIS A 76 -0.78 1.90 -8.38
N LEU A 77 -0.60 3.20 -8.34
CA LEU A 77 -0.33 4.02 -9.53
C LEU A 77 0.76 5.02 -9.21
N THR A 78 1.82 4.98 -10.02
CA THR A 78 2.96 5.90 -9.88
C THR A 78 2.90 7.01 -10.93
N CYS A 79 3.46 8.17 -10.57
CA CYS A 79 3.62 9.31 -11.47
C CYS A 79 4.86 9.17 -12.38
N ARG A 80 5.67 8.13 -12.18
CA ARG A 80 6.96 7.93 -12.87
C ARG A 80 6.83 7.72 -14.37
N ASP A 81 5.92 6.85 -14.79
CA ASP A 81 5.93 6.30 -16.15
C ASP A 81 4.87 6.94 -17.07
N ARG A 82 4.02 7.80 -16.54
CA ARG A 82 2.85 8.33 -17.25
C ARG A 82 2.74 9.85 -17.09
N ASN A 83 2.48 10.55 -18.19
CA ASN A 83 2.13 11.96 -18.15
C ASN A 83 0.69 12.16 -17.63
N THR A 84 0.29 13.43 -17.39
CA THR A 84 -1.04 13.76 -16.85
C THR A 84 -2.21 13.24 -17.69
N ILE A 85 -2.06 13.11 -19.02
CA ILE A 85 -3.09 12.50 -19.87
C ILE A 85 -3.16 11.00 -19.65
N GLY A 86 -1.98 10.35 -19.62
CA GLY A 86 -1.87 8.90 -19.36
C GLY A 86 -2.42 8.52 -18.01
N LEU A 87 -2.11 9.28 -16.94
CA LEU A 87 -2.63 9.03 -15.59
C LEU A 87 -4.17 9.07 -15.56
N GLN A 88 -4.78 10.06 -16.20
CA GLN A 88 -6.24 10.18 -16.28
C GLN A 88 -6.86 9.04 -17.12
N ALA A 89 -6.25 8.68 -18.23
CA ALA A 89 -6.72 7.58 -19.09
C ALA A 89 -6.66 6.23 -18.33
N GLU A 90 -5.57 5.96 -17.59
CA GLU A 90 -5.44 4.76 -16.75
C GLU A 90 -6.50 4.71 -15.65
N LEU A 91 -6.78 5.83 -15.00
CA LEU A 91 -7.83 5.91 -13.97
C LEU A 91 -9.23 5.63 -14.57
N LEU A 92 -9.57 6.25 -15.69
CA LEU A 92 -10.84 5.97 -16.36
C LEU A 92 -10.94 4.50 -16.77
N GLY A 93 -9.85 3.93 -17.30
CA GLY A 93 -9.76 2.52 -17.67
C GLY A 93 -9.90 1.59 -16.46
N ALA A 94 -9.22 1.87 -15.36
CA ALA A 94 -9.35 1.12 -14.12
C ALA A 94 -10.79 1.10 -13.60
N TYR A 95 -11.43 2.28 -13.60
CA TYR A 95 -12.82 2.41 -13.16
C TYR A 95 -13.78 1.60 -14.05
N ALA A 96 -13.60 1.66 -15.36
CA ALA A 96 -14.40 0.89 -16.32
C ALA A 96 -14.23 -0.63 -16.16
N LEU A 97 -13.06 -1.08 -15.69
CA LEU A 97 -12.77 -2.48 -15.37
C LEU A 97 -13.26 -2.91 -13.98
N GLY A 98 -13.91 -2.04 -13.22
CA GLY A 98 -14.41 -2.33 -11.87
C GLY A 98 -13.35 -2.23 -10.76
N VAL A 99 -12.18 -1.66 -11.04
CA VAL A 99 -11.11 -1.49 -10.05
C VAL A 99 -11.20 -0.08 -9.45
N HIS A 100 -11.66 0.03 -8.22
CA HIS A 100 -12.09 1.30 -7.63
C HIS A 100 -11.25 1.79 -6.45
N ASN A 101 -10.33 0.97 -5.91
CA ASN A 101 -9.46 1.40 -4.83
C ASN A 101 -8.04 1.63 -5.38
N ILE A 102 -7.49 2.81 -5.13
CA ILE A 102 -6.16 3.22 -5.61
C ILE A 102 -5.25 3.58 -4.44
N LEU A 103 -3.97 3.19 -4.52
CA LEU A 103 -2.89 3.76 -3.71
C LEU A 103 -2.03 4.66 -4.60
N THR A 104 -2.02 5.95 -4.30
CA THR A 104 -1.30 6.96 -5.08
C THR A 104 0.14 7.09 -4.63
N LEU A 105 1.07 6.97 -5.58
CA LEU A 105 2.51 6.98 -5.32
C LEU A 105 3.22 7.96 -6.27
N THR A 106 4.32 8.56 -5.80
CA THR A 106 5.22 9.29 -6.71
C THR A 106 5.99 8.29 -7.59
N GLY A 107 6.47 7.21 -7.01
CA GLY A 107 7.28 6.19 -7.66
C GLY A 107 8.79 6.46 -7.53
N ASP A 108 9.56 5.38 -7.55
CA ASP A 108 11.02 5.43 -7.52
C ASP A 108 11.57 5.92 -8.88
N PRO A 109 12.71 6.63 -8.91
CA PRO A 109 13.29 7.09 -10.17
C PRO A 109 13.78 5.90 -11.03
N PRO A 110 13.66 5.98 -12.37
CA PRO A 110 14.12 4.90 -13.27
C PRO A 110 15.59 4.51 -13.05
N SER A 111 16.43 5.45 -12.62
CA SER A 111 17.88 5.25 -12.40
C SER A 111 18.23 4.15 -11.41
N ILE A 112 17.33 3.75 -10.50
CA ILE A 112 17.58 2.64 -9.57
C ILE A 112 17.05 1.30 -10.08
N GLY A 113 16.33 1.29 -11.20
CA GLY A 113 15.64 0.12 -11.74
C GLY A 113 16.40 -0.62 -12.83
N GLU A 114 15.65 -1.44 -13.58
CA GLU A 114 16.19 -2.28 -14.66
C GLU A 114 16.36 -1.50 -15.98
N HIS A 115 15.73 -0.35 -16.12
CA HIS A 115 15.81 0.52 -17.30
C HIS A 115 16.24 1.93 -16.90
N PRO A 116 17.52 2.13 -16.48
CA PRO A 116 17.97 3.40 -15.92
C PRO A 116 17.91 4.56 -16.93
N ASP A 117 17.91 4.25 -18.23
CA ASP A 117 17.82 5.24 -19.31
C ASP A 117 16.38 5.60 -19.68
N ALA A 118 15.37 4.97 -19.06
CA ALA A 118 13.98 5.34 -19.28
C ALA A 118 13.70 6.75 -18.73
N THR A 119 12.89 7.52 -19.45
CA THR A 119 12.49 8.86 -18.99
C THR A 119 11.50 8.76 -17.85
N GLY A 120 11.86 9.28 -16.67
CA GLY A 120 10.91 9.54 -15.60
C GLY A 120 10.08 10.78 -15.93
N VAL A 121 8.77 10.63 -16.02
CA VAL A 121 7.87 11.71 -16.45
C VAL A 121 7.62 12.71 -15.32
N PHE A 122 7.07 12.24 -14.20
CA PHE A 122 6.81 13.04 -12.99
C PHE A 122 6.17 14.41 -13.25
N ASP A 123 5.19 14.49 -14.17
CA ASP A 123 4.41 15.72 -14.39
C ASP A 123 3.70 16.19 -13.11
N VAL A 124 3.40 15.24 -12.24
CA VAL A 124 2.85 15.46 -10.89
C VAL A 124 3.52 14.51 -9.88
N ASP A 125 3.36 14.81 -8.62
CA ASP A 125 3.69 13.90 -7.50
C ASP A 125 2.44 13.14 -7.01
N SER A 126 2.58 12.36 -5.93
CA SER A 126 1.45 11.63 -5.35
C SER A 126 0.29 12.55 -4.91
N THR A 127 0.56 13.79 -4.51
CA THR A 127 -0.48 14.77 -4.15
C THR A 127 -1.26 15.21 -5.38
N GLY A 128 -0.56 15.51 -6.47
CA GLY A 128 -1.20 15.83 -7.74
C GLY A 128 -2.02 14.65 -8.32
N LEU A 129 -1.54 13.40 -8.14
CA LEU A 129 -2.29 12.21 -8.55
C LEU A 129 -3.57 12.02 -7.71
N ILE A 130 -3.55 12.31 -6.40
CA ILE A 130 -4.75 12.35 -5.56
C ILE A 130 -5.74 13.37 -6.09
N GLU A 131 -5.27 14.58 -6.45
CA GLU A 131 -6.13 15.61 -7.02
C GLU A 131 -6.75 15.18 -8.34
N ILE A 132 -5.99 14.55 -9.23
CA ILE A 132 -6.51 13.97 -10.48
C ILE A 132 -7.66 13.00 -10.18
N ALA A 133 -7.44 12.02 -9.30
CA ALA A 133 -8.46 11.02 -8.96
C ALA A 133 -9.72 11.67 -8.34
N ARG A 134 -9.53 12.67 -7.47
CA ARG A 134 -10.65 13.45 -6.89
C ARG A 134 -11.44 14.20 -7.96
N ARG A 135 -10.77 14.87 -8.91
CA ARG A 135 -11.44 15.58 -10.02
C ARG A 135 -12.26 14.64 -10.87
N LEU A 136 -11.75 13.45 -11.17
CA LEU A 136 -12.51 12.44 -11.90
C LEU A 136 -13.73 11.97 -11.09
N ASN A 137 -13.63 11.86 -9.77
CA ASN A 137 -14.76 11.56 -8.88
C ASN A 137 -15.82 12.69 -8.89
N GLU A 138 -15.40 13.94 -9.13
CA GLU A 138 -16.28 15.10 -9.28
C GLU A 138 -16.85 15.25 -10.71
N GLY A 139 -16.51 14.33 -11.62
CA GLY A 139 -17.00 14.34 -13.01
C GLY A 139 -16.26 15.32 -13.93
N HIS A 140 -15.03 15.69 -13.62
CA HIS A 140 -14.21 16.60 -14.41
C HIS A 140 -12.80 16.04 -14.61
N ASP A 141 -12.15 16.37 -15.70
CA ASP A 141 -10.72 16.16 -15.89
C ASP A 141 -9.90 17.18 -15.07
N LEU A 142 -8.56 17.03 -15.07
CA LEU A 142 -7.67 17.92 -14.33
C LEU A 142 -7.78 19.40 -14.78
N LYS A 143 -8.21 19.68 -15.99
CA LYS A 143 -8.39 21.04 -16.53
C LYS A 143 -9.81 21.59 -16.31
N GLY A 144 -10.71 20.81 -15.72
CA GLY A 144 -12.08 21.19 -15.44
C GLY A 144 -13.06 20.91 -16.58
N ASN A 145 -12.66 20.18 -17.61
CA ASN A 145 -13.59 19.76 -18.67
C ASN A 145 -14.50 18.66 -18.12
N PRO A 146 -15.81 18.69 -18.41
CA PRO A 146 -16.75 17.69 -17.90
C PRO A 146 -16.53 16.32 -18.54
N LEU A 147 -16.68 15.27 -17.74
CA LEU A 147 -16.70 13.88 -18.17
C LEU A 147 -18.12 13.45 -18.52
N GLY A 148 -18.27 12.42 -19.38
CA GLY A 148 -19.57 11.79 -19.65
C GLY A 148 -20.16 11.06 -18.45
N ALA A 149 -19.31 10.58 -17.52
CA ALA A 149 -19.68 9.98 -16.25
C ALA A 149 -18.56 10.19 -15.21
N ALA A 150 -18.93 10.47 -13.97
CA ALA A 150 -17.99 10.57 -12.86
C ALA A 150 -17.49 9.19 -12.43
N THR A 151 -16.26 9.14 -11.87
CA THR A 151 -15.76 7.97 -11.16
C THR A 151 -16.17 8.00 -9.67
N ASN A 152 -15.79 6.98 -8.90
CA ASN A 152 -15.97 6.95 -7.44
C ASN A 152 -14.83 6.17 -6.79
N PHE A 153 -13.59 6.58 -7.06
CA PHE A 153 -12.42 5.98 -6.45
C PHE A 153 -12.38 6.17 -4.94
N TYR A 154 -11.96 5.13 -4.24
CA TYR A 154 -11.49 5.21 -2.87
C TYR A 154 -9.97 5.45 -2.90
N ILE A 155 -9.55 6.65 -2.50
CA ILE A 155 -8.22 7.19 -2.78
C ILE A 155 -7.33 7.03 -1.54
N GLY A 156 -6.36 6.11 -1.64
CA GLY A 156 -5.32 5.89 -0.64
C GLY A 156 -4.04 6.65 -0.92
N THR A 157 -3.31 6.89 0.14
CA THR A 157 -1.97 7.49 0.11
C THR A 157 -1.04 6.84 1.11
N THR A 158 0.26 7.19 1.06
CA THR A 158 1.27 6.63 1.94
C THR A 158 1.73 7.62 3.00
N ALA A 159 2.14 7.08 4.17
CA ALA A 159 2.79 7.79 5.26
C ALA A 159 4.05 7.04 5.75
N ASN A 160 4.95 7.79 6.38
CA ASN A 160 6.14 7.21 7.01
C ASN A 160 6.16 7.47 8.54
N PRO A 161 5.72 6.51 9.38
CA PRO A 161 5.81 6.62 10.84
C PRO A 161 7.23 6.70 11.37
N GLY A 162 8.22 6.27 10.57
CA GLY A 162 9.65 6.33 10.90
C GLY A 162 10.35 7.57 10.38
N ALA A 163 9.61 8.61 9.94
CA ALA A 163 10.23 9.84 9.48
C ALA A 163 11.01 10.57 10.60
N ASP A 164 12.17 11.12 10.27
CA ASP A 164 12.99 11.89 11.21
C ASP A 164 12.26 13.11 11.76
N ASP A 165 11.39 13.71 10.94
CA ASP A 165 10.57 14.89 11.24
C ASP A 165 9.09 14.55 11.02
N LEU A 166 8.41 14.13 12.10
CA LEU A 166 7.00 13.78 12.04
C LEU A 166 6.09 15.00 11.79
N ASP A 167 6.47 16.19 12.24
CA ASP A 167 5.68 17.38 11.97
C ASP A 167 5.60 17.67 10.47
N LYS A 168 6.72 17.53 9.76
CA LYS A 168 6.73 17.65 8.28
C LYS A 168 5.94 16.54 7.60
N GLU A 169 6.03 15.31 8.12
CA GLU A 169 5.27 14.20 7.57
C GLU A 169 3.77 14.44 7.72
N ILE A 170 3.31 14.90 8.89
CA ILE A 170 1.90 15.25 9.11
C ILE A 170 1.46 16.42 8.23
N LEU A 171 2.25 17.48 8.12
CA LEU A 171 1.93 18.59 7.21
C LEU A 171 1.77 18.11 5.75
N ARG A 172 2.61 17.16 5.31
CA ARG A 172 2.50 16.53 3.99
C ARG A 172 1.20 15.75 3.86
N LEU A 173 0.80 15.02 4.90
CA LEU A 173 -0.44 14.24 4.92
C LEU A 173 -1.69 15.14 4.95
N GLU A 174 -1.65 16.27 5.64
CA GLU A 174 -2.71 17.28 5.56
C GLU A 174 -2.89 17.82 4.14
N GLY A 175 -1.79 18.07 3.43
CA GLY A 175 -1.82 18.43 2.01
C GLY A 175 -2.49 17.36 1.15
N LYS A 176 -2.16 16.10 1.38
CA LYS A 176 -2.76 14.96 0.69
C LYS A 176 -4.24 14.77 1.04
N LYS A 177 -4.64 14.95 2.31
CA LYS A 177 -6.05 14.97 2.73
C LYS A 177 -6.82 16.06 2.01
N LYS A 178 -6.30 17.29 1.97
CA LYS A 178 -6.90 18.41 1.23
C LYS A 178 -7.03 18.13 -0.28
N ALA A 179 -6.07 17.42 -0.85
CA ALA A 179 -6.12 16.99 -2.25
C ALA A 179 -7.20 15.92 -2.52
N GLY A 180 -7.62 15.16 -1.48
CA GLY A 180 -8.71 14.18 -1.57
C GLY A 180 -8.36 12.77 -1.12
N ALA A 181 -7.24 12.54 -0.43
CA ALA A 181 -6.93 11.24 0.16
C ALA A 181 -7.98 10.85 1.21
N GLN A 182 -8.33 9.56 1.26
CA GLN A 182 -9.41 9.01 2.07
C GLN A 182 -8.96 7.90 3.03
N PHE A 183 -7.76 7.34 2.84
CA PHE A 183 -7.10 6.41 3.77
C PHE A 183 -5.58 6.45 3.60
N ILE A 184 -4.89 5.91 4.58
CA ILE A 184 -3.42 5.88 4.62
C ILE A 184 -2.95 4.44 4.79
N GLN A 185 -1.95 4.02 3.99
CA GLN A 185 -1.13 2.85 4.26
C GLN A 185 0.28 3.31 4.60
N THR A 186 0.85 2.82 5.70
CA THR A 186 2.14 3.34 6.16
C THR A 186 3.32 2.48 5.69
N GLN A 187 4.51 3.09 5.73
CA GLN A 187 5.76 2.33 5.76
C GLN A 187 5.77 1.40 6.98
N PRO A 188 6.60 0.33 6.97
CA PRO A 188 6.60 -0.64 8.04
C PRO A 188 6.90 -0.04 9.43
N VAL A 189 6.16 -0.51 10.42
CA VAL A 189 6.48 -0.34 11.84
C VAL A 189 6.91 -1.67 12.44
N TYR A 190 7.70 -1.64 13.48
CA TYR A 190 8.22 -2.82 14.17
C TYR A 190 7.93 -2.83 15.67
N GLU A 191 7.37 -1.75 16.19
CA GLU A 191 6.96 -1.62 17.60
C GLU A 191 5.65 -0.85 17.73
N ILE A 192 4.86 -1.22 18.73
CA ILE A 192 3.61 -0.52 19.06
C ILE A 192 3.87 0.94 19.41
N SER A 193 4.94 1.22 20.16
CA SER A 193 5.33 2.58 20.53
C SER A 193 5.54 3.52 19.33
N GLN A 194 6.04 2.99 18.21
CA GLN A 194 6.19 3.75 16.97
C GLN A 194 4.82 4.11 16.37
N ALA A 195 3.88 3.17 16.38
CA ALA A 195 2.52 3.41 15.93
C ALA A 195 1.77 4.40 16.83
N GLU A 196 1.85 4.22 18.16
CA GLU A 196 1.26 5.14 19.14
C GLU A 196 1.80 6.57 18.98
N LYS A 197 3.12 6.70 18.83
CA LYS A 197 3.76 8.00 18.56
C LYS A 197 3.19 8.63 17.29
N PHE A 198 3.15 7.89 16.18
CA PHE A 198 2.60 8.40 14.92
C PHE A 198 1.12 8.80 15.05
N LEU A 199 0.29 7.99 15.71
CA LEU A 199 -1.11 8.29 15.96
C LEU A 199 -1.30 9.57 16.78
N SER A 200 -0.42 9.84 17.75
CA SER A 200 -0.48 11.08 18.55
C SER A 200 -0.27 12.35 17.70
N TYR A 201 0.53 12.27 16.65
CA TYR A 201 0.72 13.35 15.67
C TYR A 201 -0.41 13.40 14.63
N ALA A 202 -0.93 12.24 14.24
CA ALA A 202 -1.93 12.10 13.17
C ALA A 202 -3.39 12.27 13.65
N LYS A 203 -3.64 12.51 14.93
CA LYS A 203 -4.98 12.53 15.56
C LYS A 203 -6.00 13.43 14.86
N ASP A 204 -5.55 14.53 14.26
CA ASP A 204 -6.41 15.52 13.60
C ASP A 204 -6.59 15.25 12.10
N LEU A 205 -5.93 14.21 11.57
CA LEU A 205 -6.08 13.82 10.16
C LEU A 205 -7.44 13.21 9.86
N ASP A 206 -8.07 12.53 10.82
CA ASP A 206 -9.38 11.89 10.64
C ASP A 206 -9.45 11.06 9.34
N LEU A 207 -8.44 10.23 9.15
CA LEU A 207 -8.32 9.28 8.04
C LEU A 207 -7.98 7.90 8.60
N PRO A 208 -8.60 6.83 8.09
CA PRO A 208 -8.20 5.47 8.43
C PRO A 208 -6.72 5.23 8.13
N ILE A 209 -6.00 4.63 9.09
CA ILE A 209 -4.56 4.35 9.01
C ILE A 209 -4.34 2.84 9.13
N LEU A 210 -3.82 2.24 8.06
CA LEU A 210 -3.40 0.85 8.02
C LEU A 210 -1.89 0.80 8.15
N PHE A 211 -1.39 0.27 9.26
CA PHE A 211 0.04 0.20 9.53
C PHE A 211 0.73 -0.87 8.70
N GLY A 212 1.83 -0.50 8.04
CA GLY A 212 2.66 -1.40 7.26
C GLY A 212 3.38 -2.41 8.15
N ILE A 213 3.40 -3.67 7.75
CA ILE A 213 4.10 -4.77 8.43
C ILE A 213 4.89 -5.57 7.39
N VAL A 214 6.20 -5.66 7.55
CA VAL A 214 7.07 -6.55 6.79
C VAL A 214 7.54 -7.69 7.69
N PRO A 215 7.05 -8.91 7.52
CA PRO A 215 7.53 -10.07 8.28
C PRO A 215 9.01 -10.35 7.97
N LEU A 216 9.82 -10.44 9.01
CA LEU A 216 11.27 -10.68 8.87
C LEU A 216 11.53 -12.18 8.65
N LYS A 217 12.17 -12.52 7.53
CA LYS A 217 12.49 -13.93 7.21
C LYS A 217 13.86 -14.37 7.72
N SER A 218 14.75 -13.42 7.98
CA SER A 218 16.12 -13.69 8.41
C SER A 218 16.78 -12.42 8.97
N PHE A 219 17.85 -12.60 9.75
CA PHE A 219 18.69 -11.51 10.21
C PHE A 219 19.29 -10.68 9.05
N LYS A 220 19.69 -11.34 7.96
CA LYS A 220 20.19 -10.65 6.77
C LYS A 220 19.16 -9.67 6.20
N MET A 221 17.89 -10.09 6.13
CA MET A 221 16.80 -9.22 5.66
C MET A 221 16.57 -8.07 6.63
N ALA A 222 16.57 -8.34 7.93
CA ALA A 222 16.39 -7.31 8.96
C ALA A 222 17.46 -6.22 8.85
N ASN A 223 18.74 -6.60 8.79
CA ASN A 223 19.85 -5.65 8.60
C ASN A 223 19.73 -4.88 7.27
N TYR A 224 19.38 -5.56 6.18
CA TYR A 224 19.22 -4.88 4.89
C TYR A 224 18.12 -3.80 4.95
N LEU A 225 16.97 -4.13 5.54
CA LEU A 225 15.87 -3.17 5.69
C LEU A 225 16.28 -1.99 6.58
N ASN A 226 16.93 -2.28 7.70
CA ASN A 226 17.37 -1.25 8.64
C ASN A 226 18.44 -0.31 8.05
N ASP A 227 19.39 -0.85 7.29
CA ASP A 227 20.58 -0.11 6.85
C ASP A 227 20.45 0.52 5.47
N LYS A 228 19.58 -0.03 4.62
CA LYS A 228 19.52 0.30 3.19
C LYS A 228 18.19 0.85 2.73
N VAL A 229 17.12 0.71 3.52
CA VAL A 229 15.81 1.20 3.12
C VAL A 229 15.46 2.46 3.91
N PRO A 230 15.44 3.63 3.26
CA PRO A 230 15.12 4.89 3.94
C PRO A 230 13.76 4.85 4.61
N GLY A 231 13.69 5.35 5.85
CA GLY A 231 12.44 5.43 6.61
C GLY A 231 12.04 4.13 7.32
N ILE A 232 12.83 3.06 7.20
CA ILE A 232 12.68 1.84 8.00
C ILE A 232 13.72 1.87 9.11
N SER A 233 13.26 1.73 10.36
CA SER A 233 14.12 1.56 11.52
C SER A 233 13.65 0.36 12.33
N ILE A 234 14.54 -0.64 12.46
CA ILE A 234 14.25 -1.88 13.20
C ILE A 234 14.90 -1.80 14.57
N PRO A 235 14.13 -1.91 15.66
CA PRO A 235 14.65 -1.83 17.03
C PRO A 235 15.74 -2.86 17.31
N GLN A 236 16.76 -2.47 18.08
CA GLN A 236 17.88 -3.35 18.42
C GLN A 236 17.46 -4.66 19.10
N ARG A 237 16.37 -4.65 19.86
CA ARG A 237 15.78 -5.84 20.44
C ARG A 237 15.38 -6.86 19.36
N ILE A 238 14.70 -6.40 18.31
CA ILE A 238 14.25 -7.25 17.20
C ILE A 238 15.46 -7.74 16.38
N LEU A 239 16.44 -6.88 16.10
CA LEU A 239 17.66 -7.29 15.41
C LEU A 239 18.38 -8.41 16.17
N LYS A 240 18.54 -8.29 17.50
CA LYS A 240 19.15 -9.32 18.35
C LYS A 240 18.35 -10.62 18.36
N GLU A 241 17.02 -10.53 18.41
CA GLU A 241 16.15 -11.70 18.37
C GLU A 241 16.26 -12.44 17.02
N MET A 242 16.41 -11.69 15.93
CA MET A 242 16.61 -12.25 14.60
C MET A 242 18.04 -12.80 14.36
N GLU A 243 19.06 -12.41 15.14
CA GLU A 243 20.43 -12.96 15.03
C GLU A 243 20.46 -14.50 15.19
N THR A 244 19.67 -14.99 16.14
CA THR A 244 19.52 -16.44 16.41
C THR A 244 18.21 -16.99 15.90
N GLY A 245 17.31 -16.11 15.42
CA GLY A 245 15.99 -16.44 14.92
C GLY A 245 15.99 -16.82 13.45
N ASN A 246 14.84 -17.30 13.04
CA ASN A 246 14.56 -17.71 11.67
C ASN A 246 13.23 -17.10 11.20
N ARG A 247 12.68 -17.61 10.08
CA ARG A 247 11.37 -17.19 9.56
C ARG A 247 10.24 -17.29 10.59
N GLU A 248 10.22 -18.35 11.41
CA GLU A 248 9.19 -18.57 12.43
C GLU A 248 9.25 -17.49 13.53
N THR A 249 10.46 -17.10 13.94
CA THR A 249 10.68 -15.97 14.86
C THR A 249 10.09 -14.69 14.29
N GLY A 250 10.38 -14.39 13.02
CA GLY A 250 9.84 -13.18 12.37
C GLY A 250 8.32 -13.22 12.21
N LEU A 251 7.72 -14.37 11.92
CA LEU A 251 6.27 -14.55 11.88
C LEU A 251 5.62 -14.33 13.24
N LYS A 252 6.24 -14.85 14.30
CA LYS A 252 5.77 -14.62 15.67
C LYS A 252 5.80 -13.14 16.03
N LEU A 253 6.91 -12.44 15.77
CA LEU A 253 7.05 -11.01 16.01
C LEU A 253 5.99 -10.20 15.22
N ALA A 254 5.77 -10.56 13.96
CA ALA A 254 4.74 -9.90 13.14
C ALA A 254 3.33 -10.15 13.69
N SER A 255 3.01 -11.39 14.11
CA SER A 255 1.71 -11.73 14.71
C SER A 255 1.45 -10.97 16.00
N GLU A 256 2.45 -10.88 16.89
CA GLU A 256 2.36 -10.13 18.14
C GLU A 256 2.16 -8.63 17.89
N LEU A 257 2.87 -8.08 16.88
CA LEU A 257 2.73 -6.68 16.49
C LEU A 257 1.33 -6.37 15.92
N VAL A 258 0.82 -7.22 15.03
CA VAL A 258 -0.53 -7.06 14.45
C VAL A 258 -1.60 -7.13 15.53
N GLN A 259 -1.48 -8.09 16.48
CA GLN A 259 -2.41 -8.18 17.61
C GLN A 259 -2.34 -6.92 18.48
N GLY A 260 -1.14 -6.44 18.82
CA GLY A 260 -0.97 -5.22 19.60
C GLY A 260 -1.52 -3.97 18.90
N LEU A 261 -1.36 -3.85 17.58
CA LEU A 261 -1.97 -2.76 16.80
C LEU A 261 -3.51 -2.81 16.87
N LYS A 262 -4.09 -4.00 16.78
CA LYS A 262 -5.55 -4.17 16.95
C LYS A 262 -6.00 -3.79 18.35
N ASP A 263 -5.24 -4.19 19.38
CA ASP A 263 -5.59 -3.95 20.79
C ASP A 263 -5.55 -2.46 21.16
N ILE A 264 -4.65 -1.67 20.55
CA ILE A 264 -4.62 -0.20 20.71
C ILE A 264 -5.66 0.53 19.83
N GLY A 265 -6.49 -0.20 19.08
CA GLY A 265 -7.61 0.35 18.33
C GLY A 265 -7.24 1.04 17.02
N THR A 266 -6.19 0.59 16.31
CA THR A 266 -5.88 1.08 14.96
C THR A 266 -6.92 0.62 13.95
N ASP A 267 -7.01 1.30 12.79
CA ASP A 267 -7.98 0.96 11.74
C ASP A 267 -7.60 -0.31 10.96
N GLY A 268 -6.33 -0.74 11.02
CA GLY A 268 -5.91 -1.96 10.35
C GLY A 268 -4.41 -2.07 10.09
N VAL A 269 -4.06 -3.09 9.30
CA VAL A 269 -2.69 -3.38 8.90
C VAL A 269 -2.58 -3.63 7.40
N HIS A 270 -1.41 -3.29 6.86
CA HIS A 270 -1.00 -3.57 5.50
C HIS A 270 0.20 -4.51 5.53
N LEU A 271 -0.02 -5.79 5.22
CA LEU A 271 1.03 -6.81 5.22
C LEU A 271 1.81 -6.76 3.91
N MET A 272 3.13 -6.69 4.00
CA MET A 272 4.05 -6.72 2.87
C MET A 272 4.92 -7.99 2.97
N PRO A 273 4.45 -9.15 2.49
CA PRO A 273 5.10 -10.44 2.71
C PRO A 273 6.40 -10.64 1.91
N VAL A 274 6.69 -9.79 0.93
CA VAL A 274 7.94 -9.80 0.14
C VAL A 274 8.29 -11.22 -0.35
N ASN A 275 7.47 -11.79 -1.25
CA ASN A 275 7.60 -13.15 -1.80
C ASN A 275 7.47 -14.29 -0.73
N ASP A 276 6.72 -14.06 0.34
CA ASP A 276 6.43 -15.04 1.40
C ASP A 276 4.93 -14.99 1.76
N VAL A 277 4.10 -15.28 0.77
CA VAL A 277 2.65 -15.11 0.87
C VAL A 277 2.04 -15.99 1.96
N ASP A 278 2.59 -17.19 2.18
CA ASP A 278 2.20 -18.11 3.26
C ASP A 278 2.32 -17.49 4.67
N ALA A 279 3.08 -16.39 4.81
CA ALA A 279 3.15 -15.65 6.06
C ALA A 279 1.81 -15.01 6.45
N VAL A 280 1.00 -14.59 5.47
CA VAL A 280 -0.25 -13.86 5.71
C VAL A 280 -1.23 -14.67 6.55
N PRO A 281 -1.63 -15.90 6.17
CA PRO A 281 -2.51 -16.73 6.98
C PRO A 281 -1.98 -16.97 8.40
N VAL A 282 -0.68 -17.19 8.53
CA VAL A 282 -0.04 -17.45 9.84
C VAL A 282 -0.16 -16.23 10.76
N ILE A 283 0.14 -15.04 10.23
CA ILE A 283 0.12 -13.79 11.00
C ILE A 283 -1.30 -13.45 11.47
N VAL A 284 -2.32 -13.65 10.62
CA VAL A 284 -3.69 -13.19 10.90
C VAL A 284 -4.62 -14.26 11.46
N LYS A 285 -4.16 -15.51 11.57
CA LYS A 285 -4.98 -16.67 11.98
C LYS A 285 -5.76 -16.45 13.28
N ASN A 286 -5.18 -15.74 14.23
CA ASN A 286 -5.76 -15.52 15.57
C ASN A 286 -6.56 -14.21 15.67
N LEU A 287 -6.65 -13.43 14.59
CA LEU A 287 -7.34 -12.13 14.57
C LEU A 287 -8.81 -12.22 14.17
N LYS A 288 -9.25 -13.34 13.63
CA LYS A 288 -10.64 -13.57 13.15
C LYS A 288 -11.52 -14.18 14.21
#